data_07c738bc14731dd9809370f89f1ee205
#
_entry.id   07c738bc14731dd9809370f89f1ee205
#
_cell.length_a   1.000
_cell.length_b   1.000
_cell.length_c   1.000
_cell.angle_alpha   90.00
_cell.angle_beta   90.00
_cell.angle_gamma   90.00
#
_symmetry.space_group_name_H-M   'P 1'
#
loop_
_entity.id
_entity.type
_entity.pdbx_description
1 polymer ?
#
loop_
_entity_poly.entity_id
_entity_poly.type
_entity_poly.pdbx_seq_one_letter_code
_entity_poly.pdbx_strand_id
1 'polypeptide(L)'
;MGKRSVVTALILALVVALVSACSSGKGENASPSESSSPSPSASAAPGTGGSDGSKEQVVITYVNWNLGTEAENNIERQMIKAFEETHPNIKIQLDENFDYSKYIDSLSAVAAAGRLPDVIMLPNIPLGLSNEWLLDITEFTANDPDWGNLPKILEEATHYGKGIYAVPAGMFFMGYFINQDLFEQANLPELEFAPAWDEFVNAAKTLNNPAEGIIGLAEDVQIPEWYPASVKPEYGWFTWDGQQYHLNDPVFIEAVNKAREFHQGKYTYDSLSEEQRAQYNASWYGEVWNQGKIAIRWDGTWATRDYGKLNFRSKFIGVPGGRFVLVGDFMGISKSSKHPKEAYEFAKFMTFGKDGILKRIELNKDGSYTSLPLTTEQSVLDQYFASGAYPGLEEAFAQIDNAIVEGVKIVPGYVRSRWEAPTGVKIGDKENATIGDLIADSMHGTTRIEDYADQINRLANEEYQKAKEAISALTQ
;
A
#
# COMPACT_ATOMS: atom_id res chain seq x y z
N MET A 1 18.25 -20.86 -33.38
CA MET A 1 17.23 -19.85 -33.69
C MET A 1 16.01 -20.14 -32.83
N GLY A 2 15.64 -19.22 -32.00
CA GLY A 2 14.36 -19.22 -31.26
C GLY A 2 14.43 -19.83 -29.85
N LYS A 3 14.56 -18.98 -28.84
CA LYS A 3 14.03 -19.05 -27.49
C LYS A 3 14.82 -18.06 -26.57
N ARG A 4 14.56 -16.79 -26.72
CA ARG A 4 14.96 -15.76 -25.75
C ARG A 4 13.88 -14.66 -25.77
N SER A 5 12.76 -14.86 -25.09
CA SER A 5 11.71 -13.83 -24.91
C SER A 5 10.73 -14.25 -23.81
N VAL A 6 11.18 -14.46 -22.58
CA VAL A 6 10.26 -14.71 -21.46
C VAL A 6 10.67 -13.96 -20.17
N VAL A 7 11.88 -13.48 -20.05
CA VAL A 7 12.37 -12.92 -18.76
C VAL A 7 11.93 -11.48 -18.49
N THR A 8 11.49 -10.74 -19.50
CA THR A 8 11.15 -9.30 -19.35
C THR A 8 9.68 -9.03 -18.96
N ALA A 9 8.83 -10.04 -18.89
CA ALA A 9 7.40 -9.88 -18.58
C ALA A 9 7.08 -9.97 -17.08
N LEU A 10 8.02 -10.40 -16.23
CA LEU A 10 7.73 -10.66 -14.82
C LEU A 10 7.82 -9.42 -13.90
N ILE A 11 8.56 -8.40 -14.27
CA ILE A 11 8.74 -7.21 -13.41
C ILE A 11 7.53 -6.27 -13.51
N LEU A 12 6.79 -6.28 -14.61
CA LEU A 12 5.57 -5.47 -14.76
C LEU A 12 4.33 -6.10 -14.10
N ALA A 13 4.41 -7.39 -13.74
CA ALA A 13 3.28 -8.14 -13.16
C ALA A 13 3.11 -7.92 -11.65
N LEU A 14 4.10 -7.41 -10.93
CA LEU A 14 4.03 -7.30 -9.47
C LEU A 14 3.16 -6.14 -8.96
N VAL A 15 2.87 -5.15 -9.79
CA VAL A 15 1.95 -4.05 -9.42
C VAL A 15 0.49 -4.37 -9.77
N VAL A 16 0.24 -5.37 -10.64
CA VAL A 16 -1.11 -5.74 -11.11
C VAL A 16 -1.66 -7.02 -10.47
N ALA A 17 -0.82 -7.84 -9.82
CA ALA A 17 -1.20 -9.17 -9.33
C ALA A 17 -1.97 -9.19 -7.98
N LEU A 18 -2.34 -8.05 -7.41
CA LEU A 18 -3.13 -8.00 -6.17
C LEU A 18 -4.66 -8.08 -6.36
N VAL A 19 -5.16 -8.27 -7.59
CA VAL A 19 -6.63 -8.25 -7.85
C VAL A 19 -7.16 -9.45 -8.66
N SER A 20 -6.45 -10.57 -8.76
CA SER A 20 -6.98 -11.70 -9.55
C SER A 20 -6.93 -13.04 -8.82
N ALA A 21 -7.92 -13.28 -7.96
CA ALA A 21 -8.34 -14.63 -7.61
C ALA A 21 -9.87 -14.72 -7.60
N CYS A 22 -10.38 -15.69 -8.38
CA CYS A 22 -11.75 -16.21 -8.45
C CYS A 22 -12.74 -15.51 -9.39
N SER A 23 -12.93 -16.08 -10.57
CA SER A 23 -14.23 -16.65 -10.97
C SER A 23 -14.15 -17.34 -12.33
N SER A 24 -14.40 -18.64 -12.34
CA SER A 24 -14.75 -19.43 -13.52
C SER A 24 -16.22 -19.83 -13.43
N GLY A 25 -17.04 -19.37 -14.38
CA GLY A 25 -18.43 -19.82 -14.53
C GLY A 25 -18.98 -19.44 -15.88
N LYS A 26 -19.15 -20.45 -16.76
CA LYS A 26 -19.80 -20.37 -18.09
C LYS A 26 -21.31 -20.31 -17.98
N GLY A 27 -21.96 -19.63 -18.95
CA GLY A 27 -23.38 -19.89 -19.29
C GLY A 27 -24.03 -18.80 -20.12
N GLU A 28 -24.04 -19.00 -21.38
CA GLU A 28 -24.99 -18.80 -22.50
C GLU A 28 -26.08 -17.73 -22.51
N ASN A 29 -26.11 -17.10 -23.69
CA ASN A 29 -27.10 -16.27 -24.39
C ASN A 29 -28.58 -16.34 -24.04
N ALA A 30 -29.25 -15.17 -24.03
CA ALA A 30 -30.42 -14.89 -24.86
C ALA A 30 -30.80 -13.39 -24.79
N SER A 31 -31.06 -12.79 -25.92
CA SER A 31 -31.62 -11.44 -26.18
C SER A 31 -33.10 -11.53 -26.52
N PRO A 32 -33.82 -10.43 -26.87
CA PRO A 32 -34.53 -9.51 -25.96
C PRO A 32 -36.04 -9.57 -26.17
N SER A 33 -36.82 -8.90 -25.31
CA SER A 33 -38.19 -8.53 -25.65
C SER A 33 -38.64 -7.27 -24.94
N GLU A 34 -39.35 -6.48 -25.71
CA GLU A 34 -39.79 -5.09 -25.51
C GLU A 34 -40.93 -4.87 -24.52
N SER A 35 -41.02 -3.59 -24.08
CA SER A 35 -42.22 -2.79 -23.95
C SER A 35 -43.18 -2.99 -22.78
N SER A 36 -43.32 -1.99 -21.89
CA SER A 36 -44.48 -1.08 -21.87
C SER A 36 -44.52 -0.25 -20.58
N SER A 37 -44.53 1.05 -20.73
CA SER A 37 -44.98 2.01 -19.70
C SER A 37 -46.48 1.89 -19.47
N PRO A 38 -46.97 2.30 -18.31
CA PRO A 38 -47.90 3.45 -18.31
C PRO A 38 -47.68 4.45 -17.17
N SER A 39 -47.91 5.69 -17.49
CA SER A 39 -48.06 6.88 -16.65
C SER A 39 -49.51 7.07 -16.18
N PRO A 40 -49.87 8.15 -15.49
CA PRO A 40 -50.10 8.23 -14.05
C PRO A 40 -51.60 8.44 -13.69
N SER A 41 -51.94 8.37 -12.44
CA SER A 41 -53.18 8.99 -11.98
C SER A 41 -53.16 9.44 -10.54
N ALA A 42 -53.74 10.58 -10.36
CA ALA A 42 -53.69 11.54 -9.30
C ALA A 42 -54.51 11.22 -8.04
N SER A 43 -54.20 12.03 -7.02
CA SER A 43 -55.13 12.59 -6.02
C SER A 43 -55.40 11.77 -4.75
N ALA A 44 -54.88 12.27 -3.63
CA ALA A 44 -55.63 12.23 -2.37
C ALA A 44 -55.22 13.40 -1.45
N ALA A 45 -56.16 13.90 -0.75
CA ALA A 45 -56.20 15.10 0.07
C ALA A 45 -55.50 14.92 1.47
N PRO A 46 -55.38 15.98 2.28
CA PRO A 46 -54.40 16.10 3.35
C PRO A 46 -54.89 15.44 4.67
N GLY A 47 -54.00 14.64 5.24
CA GLY A 47 -54.12 14.15 6.62
C GLY A 47 -53.20 14.94 7.53
N THR A 48 -53.78 15.60 8.49
CA THR A 48 -53.14 16.36 9.55
C THR A 48 -52.43 15.47 10.57
N GLY A 49 -51.23 15.90 10.97
CA GLY A 49 -50.79 15.75 12.33
C GLY A 49 -49.69 14.75 12.62
N GLY A 50 -48.62 15.27 13.12
CA GLY A 50 -47.55 14.53 13.82
C GLY A 50 -46.20 14.89 13.24
N SER A 51 -45.61 16.00 13.68
CA SER A 51 -44.18 16.21 13.53
C SER A 51 -43.41 15.27 14.47
N ASP A 52 -43.32 14.02 14.06
CA ASP A 52 -42.24 13.19 14.53
C ASP A 52 -41.03 13.59 13.70
N GLY A 53 -40.03 14.18 14.34
CA GLY A 53 -38.83 14.69 13.69
C GLY A 53 -37.94 13.53 13.19
N SER A 54 -38.43 12.73 12.24
CA SER A 54 -37.58 11.82 11.50
C SER A 54 -36.60 12.66 10.72
N LYS A 55 -35.35 12.69 11.17
CA LYS A 55 -34.25 13.28 10.39
C LYS A 55 -34.29 12.64 9.00
N GLU A 56 -34.23 13.47 7.96
CA GLU A 56 -34.14 13.02 6.58
C GLU A 56 -33.00 12.01 6.45
N GLN A 57 -33.26 10.86 5.84
CA GLN A 57 -32.25 9.82 5.64
C GLN A 57 -31.22 10.30 4.63
N VAL A 58 -29.96 10.34 5.05
CA VAL A 58 -28.81 10.65 4.20
C VAL A 58 -28.28 9.36 3.58
N VAL A 59 -27.97 9.38 2.29
CA VAL A 59 -27.30 8.27 1.60
C VAL A 59 -25.89 8.71 1.22
N ILE A 60 -24.89 7.94 1.65
CA ILE A 60 -23.46 8.11 1.32
C ILE A 60 -23.05 7.00 0.38
N THR A 61 -22.57 7.36 -0.78
CA THR A 61 -22.00 6.42 -1.76
C THR A 61 -20.52 6.15 -1.46
N TYR A 62 -20.11 4.87 -1.53
CA TYR A 62 -18.79 4.45 -1.12
C TYR A 62 -18.16 3.42 -2.06
N VAL A 63 -16.87 3.56 -2.37
CA VAL A 63 -16.06 2.57 -3.06
C VAL A 63 -14.74 2.30 -2.34
N ASN A 64 -14.41 1.01 -2.21
CA ASN A 64 -13.18 0.54 -1.58
C ASN A 64 -12.84 -0.85 -2.14
N TRP A 65 -11.61 -1.06 -2.57
CA TRP A 65 -11.15 -2.35 -3.11
C TRP A 65 -11.13 -3.49 -2.08
N ASN A 66 -11.25 -3.18 -0.79
CA ASN A 66 -11.29 -4.17 0.29
C ASN A 66 -12.71 -4.70 0.59
N LEU A 67 -13.75 -4.24 -0.12
CA LEU A 67 -15.15 -4.60 0.18
C LEU A 67 -15.48 -6.08 -0.05
N GLY A 68 -14.75 -6.77 -0.91
CA GLY A 68 -15.10 -8.14 -1.28
C GLY A 68 -16.52 -8.28 -1.80
N THR A 69 -17.05 -9.49 -1.80
CA THR A 69 -18.43 -9.77 -2.19
C THR A 69 -19.40 -9.69 -0.99
N GLU A 70 -20.68 -9.52 -1.26
CA GLU A 70 -21.71 -9.53 -0.22
C GLU A 70 -21.74 -10.87 0.54
N ALA A 71 -21.55 -11.99 -0.17
CA ALA A 71 -21.54 -13.32 0.41
C ALA A 71 -20.36 -13.57 1.37
N GLU A 72 -19.24 -12.92 1.15
CA GLU A 72 -18.06 -13.00 2.04
C GLU A 72 -18.32 -12.30 3.37
N ASN A 73 -19.15 -11.26 3.40
CA ASN A 73 -19.46 -10.45 4.57
C ASN A 73 -18.20 -10.16 5.42
N ASN A 74 -17.16 -9.72 4.73
CA ASN A 74 -15.85 -9.48 5.33
C ASN A 74 -15.89 -8.32 6.34
N ILE A 75 -14.77 -8.06 7.01
CA ILE A 75 -14.71 -7.06 8.08
C ILE A 75 -15.13 -5.65 7.62
N GLU A 76 -14.84 -5.25 6.35
CA GLU A 76 -15.25 -3.95 5.83
C GLU A 76 -16.78 -3.82 5.77
N ARG A 77 -17.47 -4.87 5.32
CA ARG A 77 -18.95 -4.89 5.30
C ARG A 77 -19.56 -4.94 6.69
N GLN A 78 -18.92 -5.65 7.61
CA GLN A 78 -19.35 -5.65 9.02
C GLN A 78 -19.17 -4.29 9.68
N MET A 79 -18.11 -3.56 9.34
CA MET A 79 -17.89 -2.18 9.82
C MET A 79 -18.93 -1.22 9.27
N ILE A 80 -19.31 -1.32 7.98
CA ILE A 80 -20.40 -0.52 7.40
C ILE A 80 -21.70 -0.75 8.19
N LYS A 81 -22.04 -2.01 8.46
CA LYS A 81 -23.23 -2.34 9.24
C LYS A 81 -23.16 -1.75 10.66
N ALA A 82 -22.01 -1.86 11.33
CA ALA A 82 -21.82 -1.29 12.66
C ALA A 82 -21.95 0.24 12.67
N PHE A 83 -21.48 0.92 11.62
CA PHE A 83 -21.69 2.35 11.45
C PHE A 83 -23.18 2.69 11.31
N GLU A 84 -23.92 2.00 10.46
CA GLU A 84 -25.34 2.23 10.25
C GLU A 84 -26.19 1.96 11.52
N GLU A 85 -25.79 0.98 12.35
CA GLU A 85 -26.43 0.71 13.65
C GLU A 85 -26.30 1.90 14.62
N THR A 86 -25.17 2.59 14.60
CA THR A 86 -24.91 3.78 15.45
C THR A 86 -25.37 5.09 14.82
N HIS A 87 -25.57 5.12 13.49
CA HIS A 87 -26.00 6.30 12.73
C HIS A 87 -27.25 5.99 11.89
N PRO A 88 -28.41 5.72 12.50
CA PRO A 88 -29.60 5.18 11.80
C PRO A 88 -30.17 6.11 10.73
N ASN A 89 -29.80 7.38 10.73
CA ASN A 89 -30.19 8.36 9.70
C ASN A 89 -29.23 8.40 8.49
N ILE A 90 -28.12 7.65 8.51
CA ILE A 90 -27.16 7.55 7.41
C ILE A 90 -27.19 6.13 6.85
N LYS A 91 -27.28 6.01 5.54
CA LYS A 91 -27.17 4.75 4.80
C LYS A 91 -25.98 4.78 3.86
N ILE A 92 -25.25 3.66 3.83
CA ILE A 92 -24.10 3.50 2.94
C ILE A 92 -24.53 2.71 1.71
N GLN A 93 -24.35 3.29 0.56
CA GLN A 93 -24.67 2.68 -0.73
C GLN A 93 -23.38 2.31 -1.46
N LEU A 94 -23.24 1.05 -1.78
CA LEU A 94 -22.17 0.54 -2.63
C LEU A 94 -22.61 0.54 -4.09
N ASP A 95 -21.70 0.89 -5.01
CA ASP A 95 -21.97 0.79 -6.45
C ASP A 95 -21.73 -0.66 -6.91
N GLU A 96 -22.80 -1.42 -7.12
CA GLU A 96 -22.76 -2.81 -7.57
C GLU A 96 -22.19 -2.97 -8.99
N ASN A 97 -22.19 -1.88 -9.80
CA ASN A 97 -21.68 -1.90 -11.17
C ASN A 97 -20.23 -1.39 -11.27
N PHE A 98 -19.60 -1.08 -10.14
CA PHE A 98 -18.21 -0.62 -10.12
C PHE A 98 -17.25 -1.79 -10.40
N ASP A 99 -16.47 -1.67 -11.50
CA ASP A 99 -15.46 -2.69 -11.84
C ASP A 99 -14.19 -2.50 -11.00
N TYR A 100 -14.11 -3.21 -9.87
CA TYR A 100 -12.96 -3.17 -8.96
C TYR A 100 -11.68 -3.74 -9.58
N SER A 101 -11.76 -4.54 -10.66
CA SER A 101 -10.58 -5.04 -11.37
C SER A 101 -9.88 -3.97 -12.21
N LYS A 102 -10.61 -2.88 -12.51
CA LYS A 102 -10.13 -1.70 -13.25
C LYS A 102 -10.38 -0.43 -12.44
N TYR A 103 -9.98 -0.45 -11.20
CA TYR A 103 -10.36 0.54 -10.20
C TYR A 103 -10.18 2.00 -10.65
N ILE A 104 -9.01 2.35 -11.18
CA ILE A 104 -8.68 3.72 -11.63
C ILE A 104 -9.52 4.12 -12.84
N ASP A 105 -9.70 3.22 -13.82
CA ASP A 105 -10.51 3.47 -15.00
C ASP A 105 -11.98 3.66 -14.61
N SER A 106 -12.48 2.85 -13.68
CA SER A 106 -13.84 2.94 -13.16
C SER A 106 -14.08 4.25 -12.43
N LEU A 107 -13.15 4.67 -11.56
CA LEU A 107 -13.22 5.99 -10.91
C LEU A 107 -13.27 7.13 -11.92
N SER A 108 -12.40 7.08 -12.92
CA SER A 108 -12.35 8.09 -13.98
C SER A 108 -13.66 8.14 -14.77
N ALA A 109 -14.25 6.99 -15.07
CA ALA A 109 -15.51 6.90 -15.80
C ALA A 109 -16.70 7.45 -15.00
N VAL A 110 -16.82 7.10 -13.71
CA VAL A 110 -17.92 7.63 -12.86
C VAL A 110 -17.73 9.12 -12.58
N ALA A 111 -16.50 9.60 -12.44
CA ALA A 111 -16.18 11.01 -12.29
C ALA A 111 -16.59 11.82 -13.54
N ALA A 112 -16.22 11.34 -14.73
CA ALA A 112 -16.61 11.97 -16.01
C ALA A 112 -18.13 11.99 -16.21
N ALA A 113 -18.86 11.03 -15.64
CA ALA A 113 -20.31 10.98 -15.64
C ALA A 113 -20.97 11.86 -14.55
N GLY A 114 -20.19 12.58 -13.74
CA GLY A 114 -20.69 13.40 -12.62
C GLY A 114 -21.28 12.57 -11.47
N ARG A 115 -20.86 11.33 -11.31
CA ARG A 115 -21.35 10.35 -10.31
C ARG A 115 -20.23 9.81 -9.42
N LEU A 116 -19.23 10.65 -9.15
CA LEU A 116 -18.14 10.26 -8.26
C LEU A 116 -18.71 9.93 -6.88
N PRO A 117 -18.37 8.77 -6.27
CA PRO A 117 -18.85 8.43 -4.94
C PRO A 117 -18.46 9.47 -3.88
N ASP A 118 -19.25 9.58 -2.79
CA ASP A 118 -19.01 10.53 -1.72
C ASP A 118 -17.71 10.21 -0.96
N VAL A 119 -17.41 8.92 -0.76
CA VAL A 119 -16.19 8.45 -0.10
C VAL A 119 -15.48 7.45 -1.01
N ILE A 120 -14.18 7.67 -1.20
CA ILE A 120 -13.38 6.98 -2.20
C ILE A 120 -12.10 6.46 -1.55
N MET A 121 -11.81 5.15 -1.64
CA MET A 121 -10.48 4.65 -1.38
C MET A 121 -9.54 5.10 -2.50
N LEU A 122 -8.48 5.82 -2.16
CA LEU A 122 -7.63 6.49 -3.16
C LEU A 122 -6.49 5.58 -3.62
N PRO A 123 -6.27 5.42 -4.93
CA PRO A 123 -5.06 4.80 -5.45
C PRO A 123 -3.79 5.53 -4.98
N ASN A 124 -3.83 6.85 -5.01
CA ASN A 124 -2.89 7.78 -4.38
C ASN A 124 -3.53 9.17 -4.27
N ILE A 125 -3.08 9.99 -3.34
CA ILE A 125 -3.65 11.33 -3.11
C ILE A 125 -3.38 12.26 -4.30
N PRO A 126 -2.17 12.31 -4.89
CA PRO A 126 -1.88 13.15 -6.06
C PRO A 126 -2.82 12.91 -7.24
N LEU A 127 -3.23 11.66 -7.49
CA LEU A 127 -4.20 11.33 -8.55
C LEU A 127 -5.56 11.97 -8.27
N GLY A 128 -6.03 11.84 -7.04
CA GLY A 128 -7.31 12.44 -6.62
C GLY A 128 -7.30 13.96 -6.74
N LEU A 129 -6.19 14.61 -6.38
CA LEU A 129 -6.00 16.04 -6.50
C LEU A 129 -5.94 16.50 -7.95
N SER A 130 -5.10 15.87 -8.78
CA SER A 130 -4.93 16.25 -10.19
C SER A 130 -6.21 16.10 -11.03
N ASN A 131 -7.13 15.23 -10.60
CA ASN A 131 -8.45 15.06 -11.20
C ASN A 131 -9.55 15.90 -10.53
N GLU A 132 -9.21 16.75 -9.58
CA GLU A 132 -10.15 17.58 -8.81
C GLU A 132 -11.28 16.79 -8.12
N TRP A 133 -10.99 15.56 -7.68
CA TRP A 133 -11.98 14.72 -7.02
C TRP A 133 -12.19 15.09 -5.55
N LEU A 134 -11.17 15.66 -4.89
CA LEU A 134 -11.07 15.73 -3.44
C LEU A 134 -11.59 17.06 -2.87
N LEU A 135 -12.32 16.95 -1.77
CA LEU A 135 -12.70 18.07 -0.91
C LEU A 135 -11.54 18.40 0.06
N ASP A 136 -11.32 19.67 0.30
CA ASP A 136 -10.51 20.13 1.45
C ASP A 136 -11.29 19.86 2.74
N ILE A 137 -10.73 19.02 3.60
CA ILE A 137 -11.35 18.59 4.86
C ILE A 137 -10.74 19.26 6.10
N THR A 138 -9.90 20.29 5.93
CA THR A 138 -9.21 20.99 7.03
C THR A 138 -10.16 21.43 8.13
N GLU A 139 -11.36 21.93 7.78
CA GLU A 139 -12.35 22.37 8.77
C GLU A 139 -12.91 21.22 9.61
N PHE A 140 -13.03 20.01 9.04
CA PHE A 140 -13.51 18.83 9.76
C PHE A 140 -12.45 18.30 10.74
N THR A 141 -11.18 18.31 10.33
CA THR A 141 -10.07 17.78 11.13
C THR A 141 -9.68 18.69 12.27
N ALA A 142 -9.83 20.03 12.12
CA ALA A 142 -9.36 21.04 13.05
C ALA A 142 -9.92 20.91 14.49
N ASN A 143 -11.11 20.33 14.64
CA ASN A 143 -11.77 20.13 15.93
C ASN A 143 -12.04 18.66 16.25
N ASP A 144 -11.43 17.74 15.52
CA ASP A 144 -11.60 16.31 15.73
C ASP A 144 -10.52 15.76 16.68
N PRO A 145 -10.90 15.32 17.91
CA PRO A 145 -9.93 14.83 18.89
C PRO A 145 -9.21 13.55 18.43
N ASP A 146 -9.85 12.71 17.60
CA ASP A 146 -9.23 11.48 17.11
C ASP A 146 -8.18 11.76 16.03
N TRP A 147 -8.34 12.88 15.28
CA TRP A 147 -7.34 13.33 14.32
C TRP A 147 -5.98 13.60 14.98
N GLY A 148 -6.00 14.21 16.16
CA GLY A 148 -4.78 14.49 16.96
C GLY A 148 -4.08 13.22 17.49
N ASN A 149 -4.74 12.06 17.43
CA ASN A 149 -4.18 10.78 17.84
C ASN A 149 -3.59 9.98 16.66
N LEU A 150 -3.67 10.48 15.42
CA LEU A 150 -3.01 9.84 14.29
C LEU A 150 -1.48 9.83 14.47
N PRO A 151 -0.76 8.81 13.96
CA PRO A 151 0.68 8.91 13.76
C PRO A 151 0.99 10.17 12.94
N LYS A 152 1.82 11.06 13.50
CA LYS A 152 2.07 12.38 12.91
C LYS A 152 2.57 12.30 11.48
N ILE A 153 3.40 11.33 11.18
CA ILE A 153 3.97 11.09 9.86
C ILE A 153 2.89 10.74 8.80
N LEU A 154 1.78 10.09 9.20
CA LEU A 154 0.64 9.83 8.32
C LEU A 154 -0.29 11.05 8.21
N GLU A 155 -0.48 11.77 9.27
CA GLU A 155 -1.24 13.02 9.26
C GLU A 155 -0.59 14.02 8.31
N GLU A 156 0.72 14.25 8.43
CA GLU A 156 1.50 15.12 7.54
C GLU A 156 1.43 14.69 6.08
N ALA A 157 1.35 13.39 5.78
CA ALA A 157 1.25 12.85 4.43
C ALA A 157 -0.06 13.23 3.70
N THR A 158 -1.08 13.71 4.42
CA THR A 158 -2.37 14.14 3.85
C THR A 158 -2.41 15.61 3.46
N HIS A 159 -1.35 16.37 3.76
CA HIS A 159 -1.26 17.80 3.54
C HIS A 159 -0.74 18.15 2.15
N TYR A 160 -1.48 18.97 1.40
CA TYR A 160 -1.07 19.52 0.12
C TYR A 160 -1.39 21.02 0.07
N GLY A 161 -0.36 21.84 -0.14
CA GLY A 161 -0.51 23.29 -0.03
C GLY A 161 -0.89 23.69 1.41
N LYS A 162 -2.08 24.27 1.58
CA LYS A 162 -2.61 24.69 2.90
C LYS A 162 -3.72 23.78 3.43
N GLY A 163 -4.16 22.81 2.63
CA GLY A 163 -5.32 21.98 2.91
C GLY A 163 -4.96 20.53 3.25
N ILE A 164 -5.95 19.84 3.81
CA ILE A 164 -5.96 18.40 4.08
C ILE A 164 -6.98 17.77 3.14
N TYR A 165 -6.57 16.78 2.33
CA TYR A 165 -7.39 16.27 1.23
C TYR A 165 -7.72 14.79 1.31
N ALA A 166 -7.24 14.11 2.35
CA ALA A 166 -7.52 12.70 2.56
C ALA A 166 -7.49 12.36 4.05
N VAL A 167 -8.17 11.29 4.44
CA VAL A 167 -8.01 10.65 5.74
C VAL A 167 -7.12 9.43 5.58
N PRO A 168 -6.16 9.15 6.50
CA PRO A 168 -5.49 7.86 6.56
C PRO A 168 -6.53 6.75 6.73
N ALA A 169 -6.45 5.70 5.91
CA ALA A 169 -7.48 4.65 5.84
C ALA A 169 -6.93 3.26 6.15
N GLY A 170 -5.63 3.06 6.05
CA GLY A 170 -4.94 1.85 6.42
C GLY A 170 -3.49 2.18 6.76
N MET A 171 -2.91 1.37 7.63
CA MET A 171 -1.50 1.46 8.00
C MET A 171 -0.89 0.08 8.00
N PHE A 172 0.24 -0.05 7.35
CA PHE A 172 1.04 -1.26 7.32
C PHE A 172 2.51 -0.92 7.51
N PHE A 173 3.26 -1.83 8.08
CA PHE A 173 4.71 -1.72 8.13
C PHE A 173 5.33 -2.64 7.09
N MET A 174 6.32 -2.16 6.35
CA MET A 174 7.17 -2.95 5.47
C MET A 174 8.58 -2.99 6.01
N GLY A 175 9.23 -4.11 5.74
CA GLY A 175 10.60 -4.38 6.13
C GLY A 175 10.92 -5.86 5.99
N TYR A 176 11.85 -6.32 6.75
CA TYR A 176 12.26 -7.71 6.70
C TYR A 176 11.57 -8.53 7.78
N PHE A 177 11.24 -9.76 7.40
CA PHE A 177 10.81 -10.85 8.28
C PHE A 177 11.93 -11.90 8.32
N ILE A 178 12.21 -12.44 9.48
CA ILE A 178 13.19 -13.54 9.65
C ILE A 178 12.47 -14.86 9.92
N ASN A 179 13.05 -15.94 9.44
CA ASN A 179 12.68 -17.31 9.81
C ASN A 179 13.53 -17.71 11.04
N GLN A 180 12.95 -17.57 12.24
CA GLN A 180 13.63 -17.81 13.51
C GLN A 180 14.17 -19.24 13.63
N ASP A 181 13.49 -20.22 13.05
CA ASP A 181 13.90 -21.62 13.12
C ASP A 181 15.19 -21.88 12.32
N LEU A 182 15.44 -21.15 11.22
CA LEU A 182 16.72 -21.24 10.50
C LEU A 182 17.87 -20.61 11.29
N PHE A 183 17.60 -19.52 12.03
CA PHE A 183 18.59 -18.93 12.94
C PHE A 183 18.95 -19.90 14.06
N GLU A 184 17.95 -20.53 14.69
CA GLU A 184 18.17 -21.54 15.74
C GLU A 184 18.94 -22.75 15.23
N GLN A 185 18.56 -23.30 14.07
CA GLN A 185 19.26 -24.45 13.44
C GLN A 185 20.73 -24.15 13.15
N ALA A 186 21.04 -22.92 12.76
CA ALA A 186 22.41 -22.48 12.50
C ALA A 186 23.19 -22.08 13.75
N ASN A 187 22.56 -22.11 14.94
CA ASN A 187 23.08 -21.54 16.18
C ASN A 187 23.52 -20.06 16.02
N LEU A 188 22.81 -19.31 15.20
CA LEU A 188 23.03 -17.89 14.98
C LEU A 188 22.03 -17.09 15.84
N PRO A 189 22.48 -16.06 16.59
CA PRO A 189 21.55 -15.17 17.27
C PRO A 189 20.55 -14.55 16.29
N GLU A 190 19.28 -14.46 16.69
CA GLU A 190 18.26 -13.73 15.91
C GLU A 190 18.64 -12.27 15.77
N LEU A 191 18.24 -11.67 14.65
CA LEU A 191 18.37 -10.23 14.47
C LEU A 191 17.35 -9.50 15.35
N GLU A 192 17.84 -8.51 16.08
CA GLU A 192 16.97 -7.60 16.82
C GLU A 192 16.18 -6.70 15.84
N PHE A 193 15.21 -5.95 16.37
CA PHE A 193 14.46 -4.98 15.57
C PHE A 193 15.39 -3.88 15.02
N ALA A 194 15.30 -3.63 13.72
CA ALA A 194 16.10 -2.64 12.98
C ALA A 194 17.62 -2.80 13.18
N PRO A 195 18.19 -3.97 12.83
CA PRO A 195 19.56 -4.35 13.12
C PRO A 195 20.59 -3.44 12.44
N ALA A 196 21.85 -3.55 12.84
CA ALA A 196 22.93 -2.94 12.08
C ALA A 196 23.06 -3.59 10.68
N TRP A 197 23.48 -2.80 9.67
CA TRP A 197 23.66 -3.31 8.31
C TRP A 197 24.59 -4.53 8.25
N ASP A 198 25.71 -4.49 8.96
CA ASP A 198 26.69 -5.58 8.92
C ASP A 198 26.15 -6.86 9.58
N GLU A 199 25.32 -6.74 10.62
CA GLU A 199 24.64 -7.89 11.25
C GLU A 199 23.65 -8.53 10.27
N PHE A 200 22.86 -7.72 9.58
CA PHE A 200 21.91 -8.18 8.55
C PHE A 200 22.63 -8.91 7.41
N VAL A 201 23.69 -8.31 6.87
CA VAL A 201 24.51 -8.91 5.79
C VAL A 201 25.15 -10.21 6.24
N ASN A 202 25.72 -10.23 7.45
CA ASN A 202 26.35 -11.43 8.00
C ASN A 202 25.32 -12.55 8.20
N ALA A 203 24.14 -12.25 8.71
CA ALA A 203 23.06 -13.22 8.87
C ALA A 203 22.64 -13.81 7.51
N ALA A 204 22.35 -12.94 6.51
CA ALA A 204 21.98 -13.39 5.18
C ALA A 204 23.04 -14.30 4.53
N LYS A 205 24.33 -13.95 4.66
CA LYS A 205 25.45 -14.74 4.13
C LYS A 205 25.64 -16.08 4.87
N THR A 206 25.57 -16.06 6.20
CA THR A 206 25.79 -17.24 7.04
C THR A 206 24.67 -18.27 6.86
N LEU A 207 23.42 -17.82 6.73
CA LEU A 207 22.27 -18.69 6.55
C LEU A 207 22.07 -19.15 5.10
N ASN A 208 22.79 -18.56 4.13
CA ASN A 208 22.69 -18.96 2.73
C ASN A 208 23.42 -20.30 2.50
N ASN A 209 22.67 -21.38 2.36
CA ASN A 209 23.19 -22.72 2.12
C ASN A 209 22.45 -23.40 0.96
N PRO A 210 22.81 -23.07 -0.31
CA PRO A 210 22.15 -23.62 -1.49
C PRO A 210 22.26 -25.15 -1.60
N ALA A 211 23.25 -25.77 -0.96
CA ALA A 211 23.40 -27.23 -0.95
C ALA A 211 22.26 -27.93 -0.15
N GLU A 212 21.74 -27.26 0.86
CA GLU A 212 20.55 -27.70 1.62
C GLU A 212 19.26 -27.02 1.17
N GLY A 213 19.34 -26.25 0.09
CA GLY A 213 18.22 -25.51 -0.47
C GLY A 213 17.78 -24.34 0.41
N ILE A 214 18.68 -23.74 1.18
CA ILE A 214 18.39 -22.55 2.01
C ILE A 214 18.94 -21.31 1.31
N ILE A 215 18.13 -20.27 1.23
CA ILE A 215 18.44 -18.96 0.66
C ILE A 215 18.53 -17.94 1.80
N GLY A 216 19.58 -17.13 1.81
CA GLY A 216 19.81 -16.16 2.88
C GLY A 216 18.85 -14.98 2.85
N LEU A 217 18.57 -14.41 1.66
CA LEU A 217 17.70 -13.27 1.45
C LEU A 217 16.75 -13.54 0.29
N ALA A 218 15.48 -13.22 0.42
CA ALA A 218 14.50 -13.42 -0.66
C ALA A 218 14.84 -12.60 -1.91
N GLU A 219 15.04 -11.31 -1.73
CA GLU A 219 15.26 -10.33 -2.79
C GLU A 219 16.02 -9.10 -2.30
N ASP A 220 16.63 -8.36 -3.22
CA ASP A 220 17.48 -7.19 -2.93
C ASP A 220 16.94 -5.88 -3.54
N VAL A 221 15.87 -5.96 -4.32
CA VAL A 221 15.37 -4.85 -5.16
C VAL A 221 14.87 -3.64 -4.37
N GLN A 222 14.53 -3.79 -3.09
CA GLN A 222 14.05 -2.72 -2.23
C GLN A 222 15.17 -1.94 -1.52
N ILE A 223 16.39 -2.45 -1.51
CA ILE A 223 17.51 -1.80 -0.82
C ILE A 223 17.71 -0.34 -1.29
N PRO A 224 17.69 -0.02 -2.60
CA PRO A 224 17.78 1.36 -3.07
C PRO A 224 16.63 2.28 -2.64
N GLU A 225 15.48 1.72 -2.29
CA GLU A 225 14.30 2.49 -1.90
C GLU A 225 14.40 3.00 -0.45
N TRP A 226 14.87 2.17 0.48
CA TRP A 226 14.89 2.48 1.91
C TRP A 226 16.28 2.78 2.49
N TYR A 227 17.35 2.18 1.97
CA TYR A 227 18.70 2.29 2.54
C TYR A 227 19.20 3.74 2.64
N PRO A 228 19.03 4.61 1.62
CA PRO A 228 19.46 6.00 1.74
C PRO A 228 18.84 6.72 2.94
N ALA A 229 17.55 6.48 3.21
CA ALA A 229 16.84 7.07 4.34
C ALA A 229 17.30 6.53 5.69
N SER A 230 17.79 5.28 5.77
CA SER A 230 18.34 4.73 7.01
C SER A 230 19.73 5.27 7.34
N VAL A 231 20.48 5.76 6.35
CA VAL A 231 21.81 6.37 6.53
C VAL A 231 21.74 7.89 6.69
N LYS A 232 20.85 8.54 5.91
CA LYS A 232 20.60 9.98 5.94
C LYS A 232 19.15 10.23 6.36
N PRO A 233 18.87 10.52 7.63
CA PRO A 233 17.51 10.67 8.15
C PRO A 233 16.69 11.77 7.48
N GLU A 234 17.33 12.74 6.84
CA GLU A 234 16.68 13.80 6.06
C GLU A 234 16.06 13.30 4.75
N TYR A 235 16.41 12.09 4.30
CA TYR A 235 15.78 11.45 3.17
C TYR A 235 14.59 10.59 3.60
N GLY A 236 13.55 10.60 2.78
CA GLY A 236 12.46 9.64 2.80
C GLY A 236 12.66 8.52 1.77
N TRP A 237 11.56 7.87 1.43
CA TRP A 237 11.52 6.80 0.44
C TRP A 237 12.11 7.24 -0.90
N PHE A 238 12.98 6.41 -1.47
CA PHE A 238 13.63 6.68 -2.74
C PHE A 238 14.36 8.03 -2.77
N THR A 239 15.01 8.42 -1.68
CA THR A 239 15.76 9.66 -1.48
C THR A 239 14.96 10.97 -1.53
N TRP A 240 13.62 10.92 -1.55
CA TRP A 240 12.80 12.14 -1.57
C TRP A 240 12.84 12.85 -0.21
N ASP A 241 13.22 14.13 -0.19
CA ASP A 241 13.42 14.92 1.03
C ASP A 241 12.22 15.83 1.37
N GLY A 242 11.07 15.64 0.70
CA GLY A 242 9.90 16.52 0.80
C GLY A 242 9.84 17.59 -0.29
N GLN A 243 10.94 17.81 -1.03
CA GLN A 243 11.04 18.84 -2.07
C GLN A 243 11.61 18.32 -3.40
N GLN A 244 12.50 17.33 -3.35
CA GLN A 244 13.17 16.76 -4.51
C GLN A 244 13.75 15.37 -4.22
N TYR A 245 14.11 14.65 -5.27
CA TYR A 245 14.90 13.41 -5.20
C TYR A 245 16.41 13.71 -5.23
N HIS A 246 17.19 12.81 -4.65
CA HIS A 246 18.66 12.87 -4.61
C HIS A 246 19.28 11.56 -5.14
N LEU A 247 18.85 11.12 -6.35
CA LEU A 247 19.32 9.85 -6.95
C LEU A 247 20.79 9.89 -7.41
N ASN A 248 21.42 11.05 -7.40
CA ASN A 248 22.86 11.21 -7.65
C ASN A 248 23.69 11.34 -6.37
N ASP A 249 23.06 11.27 -5.20
CA ASP A 249 23.82 11.25 -3.95
C ASP A 249 24.62 9.94 -3.81
N PRO A 250 25.87 9.99 -3.32
CA PRO A 250 26.69 8.80 -3.10
C PRO A 250 25.99 7.69 -2.30
N VAL A 251 25.10 8.01 -1.35
CA VAL A 251 24.39 7.02 -0.56
C VAL A 251 23.38 6.23 -1.39
N PHE A 252 22.76 6.83 -2.40
CA PHE A 252 21.89 6.11 -3.32
C PHE A 252 22.68 5.16 -4.24
N ILE A 253 23.80 5.64 -4.75
CA ILE A 253 24.74 4.82 -5.54
C ILE A 253 25.25 3.65 -4.72
N GLU A 254 25.60 3.88 -3.46
CA GLU A 254 25.98 2.84 -2.50
C GLU A 254 24.86 1.81 -2.31
N ALA A 255 23.61 2.25 -2.15
CA ALA A 255 22.46 1.36 -1.99
C ALA A 255 22.27 0.41 -3.18
N VAL A 256 22.37 0.93 -4.41
CA VAL A 256 22.32 0.11 -5.65
C VAL A 256 23.47 -0.89 -5.69
N ASN A 257 24.68 -0.47 -5.32
CA ASN A 257 25.85 -1.36 -5.28
C ASN A 257 25.74 -2.43 -4.18
N LYS A 258 25.15 -2.12 -3.01
CA LYS A 258 24.86 -3.10 -1.96
C LYS A 258 23.88 -4.17 -2.44
N ALA A 259 22.81 -3.79 -3.15
CA ALA A 259 21.90 -4.74 -3.77
C ALA A 259 22.63 -5.63 -4.80
N ARG A 260 23.48 -5.02 -5.65
CA ARG A 260 24.32 -5.75 -6.61
C ARG A 260 25.22 -6.78 -5.92
N GLU A 261 25.81 -6.47 -4.75
CA GLU A 261 26.66 -7.41 -3.99
C GLU A 261 25.87 -8.65 -3.54
N PHE A 262 24.62 -8.50 -3.09
CA PHE A 262 23.76 -9.64 -2.76
C PHE A 262 23.49 -10.52 -3.97
N HIS A 263 23.19 -9.92 -5.11
CA HIS A 263 22.94 -10.65 -6.36
C HIS A 263 24.19 -11.38 -6.85
N GLN A 264 25.34 -10.71 -6.91
CA GLN A 264 26.60 -11.31 -7.35
C GLN A 264 27.10 -12.40 -6.41
N GLY A 265 26.85 -12.25 -5.11
CA GLY A 265 27.18 -13.24 -4.10
C GLY A 265 26.25 -14.46 -4.10
N LYS A 266 25.19 -14.44 -4.90
CA LYS A 266 24.15 -15.50 -4.99
C LYS A 266 23.46 -15.75 -3.66
N TYR A 267 23.17 -14.68 -2.93
CA TYR A 267 22.50 -14.75 -1.64
C TYR A 267 20.97 -14.56 -1.77
N THR A 268 20.47 -14.24 -2.97
CA THR A 268 19.04 -14.01 -3.25
C THR A 268 18.46 -15.06 -4.18
N TYR A 269 17.13 -15.25 -4.11
CA TYR A 269 16.41 -16.19 -4.99
C TYR A 269 16.62 -15.87 -6.47
N ASP A 270 16.50 -14.59 -6.85
CA ASP A 270 16.60 -14.16 -8.25
C ASP A 270 18.03 -14.29 -8.82
N SER A 271 19.04 -14.37 -7.96
CA SER A 271 20.43 -14.61 -8.36
C SER A 271 20.73 -16.07 -8.70
N LEU A 272 19.81 -17.00 -8.40
CA LEU A 272 19.95 -18.42 -8.70
C LEU A 272 19.69 -18.70 -10.19
N SER A 273 20.35 -19.73 -10.75
CA SER A 273 20.03 -20.22 -12.10
C SER A 273 18.63 -20.83 -12.18
N GLU A 274 18.07 -20.96 -13.39
CA GLU A 274 16.78 -21.64 -13.60
C GLU A 274 16.77 -23.05 -13.01
N GLU A 275 17.88 -23.81 -13.17
CA GLU A 275 18.02 -25.17 -12.62
C GLU A 275 18.02 -25.16 -11.08
N GLN A 276 18.69 -24.17 -10.49
CA GLN A 276 18.69 -24.01 -9.03
C GLN A 276 17.31 -23.61 -8.51
N ARG A 277 16.59 -22.73 -9.20
CA ARG A 277 15.22 -22.34 -8.81
C ARG A 277 14.22 -23.49 -8.99
N ALA A 278 14.39 -24.31 -10.04
CA ALA A 278 13.49 -25.44 -10.30
C ALA A 278 13.45 -26.47 -9.16
N GLN A 279 14.52 -26.61 -8.36
CA GLN A 279 14.54 -27.53 -7.21
C GLN A 279 13.51 -27.19 -6.14
N TYR A 280 13.05 -25.93 -6.03
CA TYR A 280 12.07 -25.52 -5.05
C TYR A 280 10.63 -25.85 -5.46
N ASN A 281 10.39 -26.23 -6.72
CA ASN A 281 9.04 -26.41 -7.27
C ASN A 281 8.10 -25.24 -6.92
N ALA A 282 8.61 -24.04 -7.09
CA ALA A 282 7.96 -22.77 -6.73
C ALA A 282 8.03 -21.81 -7.92
N SER A 283 6.98 -21.00 -8.10
CA SER A 283 6.91 -20.02 -9.18
C SER A 283 7.63 -18.69 -8.81
N TRP A 284 7.78 -18.42 -7.51
CA TRP A 284 8.44 -17.22 -6.98
C TRP A 284 8.93 -17.42 -5.54
N TYR A 285 9.77 -16.52 -5.05
CA TYR A 285 10.39 -16.63 -3.73
C TYR A 285 9.40 -16.70 -2.55
N GLY A 286 8.19 -16.14 -2.67
CA GLY A 286 7.19 -16.23 -1.61
C GLY A 286 6.72 -17.65 -1.35
N GLU A 287 6.61 -18.50 -2.38
CA GLU A 287 6.32 -19.92 -2.20
C GLU A 287 7.51 -20.67 -1.55
N VAL A 288 8.74 -20.23 -1.85
CA VAL A 288 9.96 -20.79 -1.22
C VAL A 288 10.03 -20.38 0.26
N TRP A 289 9.64 -19.14 0.60
CA TRP A 289 9.47 -18.71 1.97
C TRP A 289 8.45 -19.58 2.72
N ASN A 290 7.29 -19.82 2.14
CA ASN A 290 6.25 -20.66 2.75
C ASN A 290 6.70 -22.11 3.00
N GLN A 291 7.71 -22.57 2.27
CA GLN A 291 8.38 -23.86 2.49
C GLN A 291 9.41 -23.81 3.65
N GLY A 292 9.66 -22.64 4.25
CA GLY A 292 10.68 -22.44 5.28
C GLY A 292 12.11 -22.44 4.74
N LYS A 293 12.32 -22.16 3.46
CA LYS A 293 13.61 -22.25 2.76
C LYS A 293 14.31 -20.90 2.53
N ILE A 294 13.75 -19.82 3.04
CA ILE A 294 14.36 -18.48 3.02
C ILE A 294 14.56 -18.00 4.45
N ALA A 295 15.72 -17.43 4.75
CA ALA A 295 16.06 -16.96 6.09
C ALA A 295 15.52 -15.56 6.38
N ILE A 296 15.62 -14.66 5.40
CA ILE A 296 15.20 -13.26 5.52
C ILE A 296 14.37 -12.88 4.30
N ARG A 297 13.18 -12.31 4.53
CA ARG A 297 12.26 -11.92 3.46
C ARG A 297 11.77 -10.48 3.64
N TRP A 298 11.77 -9.71 2.57
CA TRP A 298 11.06 -8.44 2.49
C TRP A 298 9.55 -8.69 2.29
N ASP A 299 8.71 -8.06 3.12
CA ASP A 299 7.26 -8.06 2.95
C ASP A 299 6.62 -6.97 3.83
N GLY A 300 5.29 -6.87 3.79
CA GLY A 300 4.52 -6.01 4.67
C GLY A 300 3.69 -6.78 5.69
N THR A 301 3.22 -6.06 6.71
CA THR A 301 2.39 -6.63 7.77
C THR A 301 1.02 -7.15 7.28
N TRP A 302 0.63 -6.87 6.04
CA TRP A 302 -0.50 -7.52 5.39
C TRP A 302 -0.35 -9.04 5.27
N ALA A 303 0.88 -9.56 5.26
CA ALA A 303 1.17 -10.99 5.19
C ALA A 303 1.13 -11.71 6.55
N THR A 304 1.05 -11.00 7.67
CA THR A 304 1.20 -11.58 9.02
C THR A 304 0.17 -12.65 9.36
N ARG A 305 -1.06 -12.51 8.86
CA ARG A 305 -2.08 -13.54 9.01
C ARG A 305 -1.67 -14.88 8.41
N ASP A 306 -1.08 -14.84 7.22
CA ASP A 306 -0.67 -16.08 6.54
C ASP A 306 0.63 -16.61 7.12
N TYR A 307 1.52 -15.72 7.57
CA TYR A 307 2.75 -16.10 8.26
C TYR A 307 2.49 -16.79 9.60
N GLY A 308 1.43 -16.39 10.32
CA GLY A 308 1.00 -17.07 11.54
C GLY A 308 0.52 -18.53 11.34
N LYS A 309 0.32 -18.96 10.08
CA LYS A 309 -0.10 -20.34 9.72
C LYS A 309 1.06 -21.19 9.21
N LEU A 310 2.25 -20.61 9.03
CA LEU A 310 3.43 -21.33 8.54
C LEU A 310 3.92 -22.36 9.58
N ASN A 311 4.64 -23.38 9.11
CA ASN A 311 5.20 -24.42 9.95
C ASN A 311 6.54 -24.02 10.62
N PHE A 312 6.86 -22.74 10.65
CA PHE A 312 8.02 -22.17 11.30
C PHE A 312 7.68 -20.83 11.93
N ARG A 313 8.46 -20.43 12.92
CA ARG A 313 8.31 -19.14 13.60
C ARG A 313 8.92 -18.03 12.76
N SER A 314 8.25 -16.90 12.71
CA SER A 314 8.76 -15.71 12.02
C SER A 314 8.49 -14.44 12.82
N LYS A 315 9.37 -13.43 12.65
CA LYS A 315 9.34 -12.15 13.35
C LYS A 315 9.61 -11.02 12.36
N PHE A 316 8.87 -9.91 12.49
CA PHE A 316 9.17 -8.66 11.80
C PHE A 316 10.32 -7.93 12.47
N ILE A 317 11.32 -7.46 11.70
CA ILE A 317 12.51 -6.81 12.22
C ILE A 317 12.75 -5.40 11.63
N GLY A 318 11.81 -4.81 10.89
CA GLY A 318 12.04 -3.52 10.23
C GLY A 318 13.11 -3.59 9.13
N VAL A 319 13.87 -2.51 8.97
CA VAL A 319 15.02 -2.45 8.05
C VAL A 319 16.30 -2.11 8.83
N PRO A 320 17.47 -2.50 8.34
CA PRO A 320 18.74 -2.10 8.96
C PRO A 320 18.88 -0.59 9.13
N GLY A 321 19.47 -0.17 10.26
CA GLY A 321 19.72 1.25 10.54
C GLY A 321 18.69 1.95 11.43
N GLY A 322 17.92 1.20 12.21
CA GLY A 322 17.03 1.76 13.23
C GLY A 322 15.69 2.26 12.70
N ARG A 323 15.23 1.77 11.53
CA ARG A 323 14.01 2.23 10.89
C ARG A 323 13.12 1.09 10.38
N PHE A 324 11.98 1.42 9.84
CA PHE A 324 11.09 0.55 9.06
C PHE A 324 10.30 1.41 8.08
N VAL A 325 9.61 0.78 7.13
CA VAL A 325 8.82 1.50 6.15
C VAL A 325 7.35 1.47 6.56
N LEU A 326 6.71 2.63 6.52
CA LEU A 326 5.29 2.79 6.79
C LEU A 326 4.54 3.01 5.46
N VAL A 327 3.57 2.15 5.20
CA VAL A 327 2.67 2.26 4.06
C VAL A 327 1.32 2.77 4.56
N GLY A 328 0.87 3.90 4.02
CA GLY A 328 -0.46 4.44 4.27
C GLY A 328 -1.41 4.13 3.11
N ASP A 329 -2.63 3.68 3.44
CA ASP A 329 -3.77 3.80 2.55
C ASP A 329 -4.57 5.05 2.90
N PHE A 330 -5.27 5.63 1.93
CA PHE A 330 -5.98 6.88 2.13
C PHE A 330 -7.39 6.84 1.54
N MET A 331 -8.34 7.47 2.21
CA MET A 331 -9.67 7.76 1.68
C MET A 331 -9.82 9.25 1.40
N GLY A 332 -10.47 9.58 0.28
CA GLY A 332 -10.88 10.94 -0.03
C GLY A 332 -12.37 11.12 0.14
N ILE A 333 -12.76 12.34 0.53
CA ILE A 333 -14.15 12.80 0.44
C ILE A 333 -14.30 13.54 -0.88
N SER A 334 -15.34 13.21 -1.64
CA SER A 334 -15.59 13.81 -2.95
C SER A 334 -15.95 15.29 -2.83
N LYS A 335 -15.31 16.14 -3.63
CA LYS A 335 -15.67 17.56 -3.79
C LYS A 335 -17.13 17.75 -4.27
N SER A 336 -17.70 16.73 -4.92
CA SER A 336 -19.08 16.75 -5.42
C SER A 336 -20.11 16.24 -4.41
N SER A 337 -19.68 15.73 -3.26
CA SER A 337 -20.59 15.24 -2.22
C SER A 337 -21.58 16.31 -1.78
N LYS A 338 -22.84 15.91 -1.59
CA LYS A 338 -23.89 16.77 -1.03
C LYS A 338 -23.99 16.65 0.49
N HIS A 339 -23.31 15.67 1.05
CA HIS A 339 -23.31 15.33 2.47
C HIS A 339 -21.88 15.17 3.01
N PRO A 340 -21.00 16.19 2.83
CA PRO A 340 -19.57 16.05 3.16
C PRO A 340 -19.31 15.80 4.63
N LYS A 341 -20.19 16.28 5.53
CA LYS A 341 -20.06 16.04 6.97
C LYS A 341 -20.33 14.57 7.30
N GLU A 342 -21.40 14.01 6.81
CA GLU A 342 -21.77 12.62 7.02
C GLU A 342 -20.76 11.67 6.33
N ALA A 343 -20.22 12.07 5.19
CA ALA A 343 -19.14 11.38 4.49
C ALA A 343 -17.85 11.35 5.35
N TYR A 344 -17.52 12.47 6.02
CA TYR A 344 -16.38 12.52 6.95
C TYR A 344 -16.63 11.66 8.20
N GLU A 345 -17.83 11.71 8.80
CA GLU A 345 -18.20 10.88 9.94
C GLU A 345 -18.06 9.39 9.60
N PHE A 346 -18.52 8.99 8.42
CA PHE A 346 -18.37 7.63 7.93
C PHE A 346 -16.91 7.26 7.69
N ALA A 347 -16.15 8.07 6.96
CA ALA A 347 -14.74 7.84 6.70
C ALA A 347 -13.94 7.72 8.01
N LYS A 348 -14.18 8.61 8.98
CA LYS A 348 -13.59 8.58 10.32
C LYS A 348 -13.87 7.25 11.03
N PHE A 349 -15.14 6.81 11.08
CA PHE A 349 -15.51 5.54 11.74
C PHE A 349 -14.85 4.34 11.06
N MET A 350 -14.78 4.34 9.74
CA MET A 350 -14.16 3.24 8.98
C MET A 350 -12.64 3.18 9.18
N THR A 351 -11.99 4.24 9.67
CA THR A 351 -10.53 4.37 9.60
C THR A 351 -9.88 4.69 10.96
N PHE A 352 -9.75 5.95 11.31
CA PHE A 352 -8.96 6.44 12.46
C PHE A 352 -9.80 6.80 13.70
N GLY A 353 -11.11 6.84 13.60
CA GLY A 353 -11.98 7.14 14.73
C GLY A 353 -11.87 6.07 15.82
N LYS A 354 -11.69 6.48 17.08
CA LYS A 354 -11.51 5.57 18.22
C LYS A 354 -12.57 4.47 18.29
N ASP A 355 -13.85 4.86 18.19
CA ASP A 355 -14.96 3.89 18.26
C ASP A 355 -14.91 2.88 17.11
N GLY A 356 -14.54 3.35 15.92
CA GLY A 356 -14.34 2.49 14.75
C GLY A 356 -13.17 1.52 14.91
N ILE A 357 -12.02 1.99 15.42
CA ILE A 357 -10.85 1.14 15.69
C ILE A 357 -11.21 0.06 16.71
N LEU A 358 -11.83 0.43 17.83
CA LEU A 358 -12.24 -0.54 18.86
C LEU A 358 -13.24 -1.56 18.33
N LYS A 359 -14.21 -1.12 17.50
CA LYS A 359 -15.14 -2.02 16.84
C LYS A 359 -14.46 -2.97 15.88
N ARG A 360 -13.47 -2.50 15.14
CA ARG A 360 -12.67 -3.32 14.23
C ARG A 360 -11.84 -4.37 14.99
N ILE A 361 -11.23 -4.00 16.11
CA ILE A 361 -10.54 -4.96 16.99
C ILE A 361 -11.51 -6.03 17.50
N GLU A 362 -12.73 -5.62 17.93
CA GLU A 362 -13.78 -6.55 18.38
C GLU A 362 -14.17 -7.55 17.28
N LEU A 363 -14.31 -7.09 16.02
CA LEU A 363 -14.73 -7.91 14.89
C LEU A 363 -13.62 -8.81 14.33
N ASN A 364 -12.36 -8.40 14.48
CA ASN A 364 -11.18 -9.06 13.86
C ASN A 364 -10.68 -10.27 14.66
N LYS A 365 -11.57 -11.13 15.15
CA LYS A 365 -11.22 -12.29 15.98
C LYS A 365 -10.42 -13.37 15.25
N ASP A 366 -10.55 -13.43 13.94
CA ASP A 366 -9.84 -14.40 13.08
C ASP A 366 -8.55 -13.86 12.48
N GLY A 367 -8.17 -12.61 12.82
CA GLY A 367 -6.98 -11.92 12.28
C GLY A 367 -7.07 -11.66 10.78
N SER A 368 -8.27 -11.65 10.19
CA SER A 368 -8.43 -11.45 8.73
C SER A 368 -8.12 -10.03 8.27
N TYR A 369 -8.20 -9.07 9.18
CA TYR A 369 -7.84 -7.68 8.93
C TYR A 369 -6.44 -7.41 9.48
N THR A 370 -5.51 -7.07 8.61
CA THR A 370 -4.09 -6.92 8.93
C THR A 370 -3.59 -5.48 8.93
N SER A 371 -4.46 -4.50 8.61
CA SER A 371 -4.11 -3.10 8.79
C SER A 371 -3.98 -2.78 10.29
N LEU A 372 -2.96 -2.02 10.61
CA LEU A 372 -2.62 -1.64 11.97
C LEU A 372 -3.52 -0.49 12.46
N PRO A 373 -3.74 -0.34 13.78
CA PRO A 373 -4.53 0.76 14.32
C PRO A 373 -3.97 2.13 13.94
N LEU A 374 -4.79 2.99 13.36
CA LEU A 374 -4.43 4.35 12.94
C LEU A 374 -4.51 5.32 14.14
N THR A 375 -3.77 5.01 15.20
CA THR A 375 -3.77 5.82 16.43
C THR A 375 -2.47 5.66 17.21
N THR A 376 -2.10 6.69 17.96
CA THR A 376 -1.06 6.64 18.98
C THR A 376 -1.65 6.60 20.40
N GLU A 377 -2.97 6.48 20.53
CA GLU A 377 -3.63 6.39 21.83
C GLU A 377 -3.31 5.06 22.53
N GLN A 378 -2.52 5.12 23.62
CA GLN A 378 -1.99 3.94 24.30
C GLN A 378 -3.11 2.97 24.74
N SER A 379 -4.24 3.47 25.22
CA SER A 379 -5.35 2.63 25.67
C SER A 379 -5.98 1.76 24.55
N VAL A 380 -5.88 2.20 23.31
CA VAL A 380 -6.32 1.46 22.11
C VAL A 380 -5.23 0.48 21.67
N LEU A 381 -3.97 0.92 21.68
CA LEU A 381 -2.82 0.06 21.35
C LEU A 381 -2.69 -1.11 22.32
N ASP A 382 -2.90 -0.89 23.63
CA ASP A 382 -2.91 -1.95 24.64
C ASP A 382 -3.94 -3.04 24.32
N GLN A 383 -5.14 -2.66 23.86
CA GLN A 383 -6.16 -3.62 23.47
C GLN A 383 -5.79 -4.36 22.20
N TYR A 384 -5.18 -3.67 21.22
CA TYR A 384 -4.70 -4.28 19.99
C TYR A 384 -3.61 -5.33 20.29
N PHE A 385 -2.58 -4.98 21.07
CA PHE A 385 -1.51 -5.90 21.41
C PHE A 385 -1.99 -7.07 22.26
N ALA A 386 -2.92 -6.83 23.20
CA ALA A 386 -3.54 -7.89 24.01
C ALA A 386 -4.35 -8.90 23.16
N SER A 387 -4.80 -8.52 21.96
CA SER A 387 -5.49 -9.43 21.04
C SER A 387 -4.56 -10.41 20.30
N GLY A 388 -3.24 -10.33 20.48
CA GLY A 388 -2.25 -11.23 19.91
C GLY A 388 -1.57 -10.67 18.66
N ALA A 389 -0.94 -9.51 18.76
CA ALA A 389 -0.19 -8.93 17.67
C ALA A 389 1.00 -9.80 17.22
N TYR A 390 1.35 -9.69 15.94
CA TYR A 390 2.46 -10.43 15.35
C TYR A 390 3.81 -9.99 15.97
N PRO A 391 4.79 -10.91 16.18
CA PRO A 391 6.08 -10.58 16.78
C PRO A 391 6.84 -9.48 16.02
N GLY A 392 7.36 -8.50 16.73
CA GLY A 392 8.10 -7.35 16.21
C GLY A 392 7.25 -6.10 15.94
N LEU A 393 5.92 -6.18 16.02
CA LEU A 393 5.06 -5.01 15.78
C LEU A 393 5.06 -4.02 16.94
N GLU A 394 5.17 -4.49 18.18
CA GLU A 394 5.21 -3.60 19.36
C GLU A 394 6.46 -2.73 19.33
N GLU A 395 7.62 -3.32 18.97
CA GLU A 395 8.87 -2.61 18.78
C GLU A 395 8.80 -1.56 17.65
N ALA A 396 8.08 -1.87 16.57
CA ALA A 396 7.86 -0.94 15.48
C ALA A 396 6.96 0.24 15.91
N PHE A 397 5.85 -0.03 16.60
CA PHE A 397 4.98 1.03 17.13
C PHE A 397 5.70 1.96 18.11
N ALA A 398 6.56 1.41 18.96
CA ALA A 398 7.37 2.21 19.89
C ALA A 398 8.32 3.20 19.17
N GLN A 399 8.56 3.01 17.88
CA GLN A 399 9.46 3.83 17.06
C GLN A 399 8.75 4.42 15.83
N ILE A 400 7.41 4.61 15.88
CA ILE A 400 6.62 4.99 14.72
C ILE A 400 7.06 6.32 14.09
N ASP A 401 7.57 7.24 14.88
CA ASP A 401 8.09 8.52 14.42
C ASP A 401 9.42 8.39 13.63
N ASN A 402 10.08 7.23 13.70
CA ASN A 402 11.28 6.91 12.92
C ASN A 402 10.96 6.18 11.60
N ALA A 403 9.70 5.99 11.26
CA ALA A 403 9.31 5.33 10.03
C ALA A 403 9.74 6.11 8.78
N ILE A 404 9.94 5.39 7.67
CA ILE A 404 10.09 5.95 6.33
C ILE A 404 8.74 5.81 5.64
N VAL A 405 8.05 6.90 5.34
CA VAL A 405 6.78 6.79 4.61
C VAL A 405 7.03 6.40 3.16
N GLU A 406 6.35 5.35 2.72
CA GLU A 406 6.40 4.89 1.34
C GLU A 406 5.81 5.94 0.39
N GLY A 407 6.57 6.31 -0.65
CA GLY A 407 6.27 7.48 -1.48
C GLY A 407 5.20 7.29 -2.55
N VAL A 408 4.85 6.05 -2.89
CA VAL A 408 3.99 5.74 -4.06
C VAL A 408 2.63 6.43 -3.98
N LYS A 409 2.05 6.53 -2.77
CA LYS A 409 0.70 7.07 -2.58
C LYS A 409 0.65 8.55 -2.23
N ILE A 410 1.80 9.15 -1.90
CA ILE A 410 1.85 10.53 -1.39
C ILE A 410 2.72 11.47 -2.22
N VAL A 411 3.75 10.96 -2.92
CA VAL A 411 4.67 11.84 -3.66
C VAL A 411 4.12 12.12 -5.06
N PRO A 412 3.91 13.40 -5.42
CA PRO A 412 3.46 13.77 -6.76
C PRO A 412 4.39 13.23 -7.85
N GLY A 413 3.81 12.59 -8.87
CA GLY A 413 4.58 12.08 -10.01
C GLY A 413 5.49 10.88 -9.73
N TYR A 414 5.41 10.24 -8.54
CA TYR A 414 6.28 9.12 -8.17
C TYR A 414 6.26 7.98 -9.20
N VAL A 415 5.06 7.49 -9.55
CA VAL A 415 4.89 6.39 -10.51
C VAL A 415 5.57 6.71 -11.83
N ARG A 416 5.36 7.94 -12.32
CA ARG A 416 5.96 8.39 -13.57
C ARG A 416 7.47 8.55 -13.45
N SER A 417 7.96 9.16 -12.36
CA SER A 417 9.40 9.31 -12.10
C SER A 417 10.13 7.98 -12.06
N ARG A 418 9.52 6.96 -11.44
CA ARG A 418 10.19 5.69 -11.14
C ARG A 418 10.05 4.66 -12.26
N TRP A 419 8.85 4.54 -12.85
CA TRP A 419 8.50 3.39 -13.69
C TRP A 419 8.02 3.69 -15.11
N GLU A 420 7.69 4.95 -15.45
CA GLU A 420 7.08 5.24 -16.74
C GLU A 420 7.90 6.18 -17.63
N ALA A 421 8.52 7.21 -17.05
CA ALA A 421 9.24 8.20 -17.85
C ALA A 421 10.46 7.60 -18.54
N PRO A 422 10.58 7.77 -19.89
CA PRO A 422 11.68 7.23 -20.64
C PRO A 422 12.98 8.01 -20.37
N THR A 423 14.08 7.31 -20.18
CA THR A 423 15.40 7.93 -19.98
C THR A 423 16.14 8.23 -21.28
N GLY A 424 15.70 7.66 -22.42
CA GLY A 424 16.44 7.68 -23.67
C GLY A 424 17.62 6.70 -23.73
N VAL A 425 17.80 5.90 -22.68
CA VAL A 425 18.86 4.88 -22.61
C VAL A 425 18.33 3.54 -23.10
N LYS A 426 19.14 2.84 -23.88
CA LYS A 426 18.83 1.50 -24.34
C LYS A 426 19.41 0.45 -23.39
N ILE A 427 18.55 -0.47 -22.91
CA ILE A 427 18.98 -1.63 -22.13
C ILE A 427 18.42 -2.91 -22.79
N GLY A 428 19.30 -3.77 -23.26
CA GLY A 428 18.89 -4.96 -24.00
C GLY A 428 18.02 -4.60 -25.20
N ASP A 429 16.79 -5.12 -25.24
CA ASP A 429 15.81 -4.85 -26.29
C ASP A 429 14.92 -3.61 -26.02
N LYS A 430 15.03 -2.98 -24.85
CA LYS A 430 14.29 -1.75 -24.51
C LYS A 430 15.04 -0.53 -25.04
N GLU A 431 14.50 0.12 -26.06
CA GLU A 431 15.09 1.34 -26.65
C GLU A 431 15.03 2.56 -25.72
N ASN A 432 14.02 2.62 -24.84
CA ASN A 432 13.81 3.70 -23.87
C ASN A 432 13.54 3.10 -22.49
N ALA A 433 14.61 2.70 -21.80
CA ALA A 433 14.53 2.21 -20.43
C ALA A 433 14.00 3.31 -19.47
N THR A 434 13.23 2.93 -18.47
CA THR A 434 12.80 3.82 -17.38
C THR A 434 13.93 3.96 -16.34
N ILE A 435 13.75 4.87 -15.38
CA ILE A 435 14.66 4.94 -14.21
C ILE A 435 14.68 3.61 -13.47
N GLY A 436 13.52 2.96 -13.32
CA GLY A 436 13.41 1.63 -12.72
C GLY A 436 14.18 0.55 -13.45
N ASP A 437 14.16 0.56 -14.79
CA ASP A 437 14.94 -0.39 -15.60
C ASP A 437 16.45 -0.17 -15.44
N LEU A 438 16.90 1.09 -15.39
CA LEU A 438 18.32 1.42 -15.17
C LEU A 438 18.81 0.94 -13.79
N ILE A 439 18.02 1.15 -12.74
CA ILE A 439 18.35 0.69 -11.41
C ILE A 439 18.38 -0.85 -11.38
N ALA A 440 17.37 -1.51 -11.95
CA ALA A 440 17.30 -2.97 -11.99
C ALA A 440 18.48 -3.58 -12.76
N ASP A 441 18.83 -3.04 -13.93
CA ASP A 441 20.00 -3.51 -14.67
C ASP A 441 21.32 -3.16 -13.98
N SER A 442 21.34 -2.08 -13.17
CA SER A 442 22.51 -1.76 -12.36
C SER A 442 22.70 -2.72 -11.19
N MET A 443 21.63 -3.29 -10.64
CA MET A 443 21.72 -4.33 -9.61
C MET A 443 22.04 -5.71 -10.18
N HIS A 444 21.38 -6.11 -11.25
CA HIS A 444 21.35 -7.49 -11.73
C HIS A 444 22.02 -7.70 -13.11
N GLY A 445 22.36 -6.64 -13.82
CA GLY A 445 22.92 -6.66 -15.18
C GLY A 445 24.32 -6.05 -15.26
N THR A 446 24.54 -5.33 -16.35
CA THR A 446 25.86 -4.76 -16.71
C THR A 446 25.94 -3.25 -16.58
N THR A 447 24.83 -2.55 -16.45
CA THR A 447 24.79 -1.10 -16.28
C THR A 447 25.49 -0.69 -14.97
N ARG A 448 26.15 0.48 -14.99
CA ARG A 448 26.70 1.10 -13.79
C ARG A 448 25.86 2.32 -13.45
N ILE A 449 25.26 2.32 -12.28
CA ILE A 449 24.37 3.41 -11.85
C ILE A 449 25.09 4.75 -11.81
N GLU A 450 26.40 4.75 -11.52
CA GLU A 450 27.24 5.94 -11.45
C GLU A 450 27.25 6.71 -12.78
N ASP A 451 27.15 5.99 -13.91
CA ASP A 451 27.21 6.59 -15.24
C ASP A 451 25.91 7.35 -15.59
N TYR A 452 24.83 7.11 -14.85
CA TYR A 452 23.49 7.64 -15.11
C TYR A 452 22.90 8.44 -13.94
N ALA A 453 23.56 8.49 -12.79
CA ALA A 453 23.04 9.07 -11.56
C ALA A 453 22.51 10.50 -11.73
N ASP A 454 23.29 11.39 -12.36
CA ASP A 454 22.86 12.77 -12.64
C ASP A 454 21.66 12.85 -13.60
N GLN A 455 21.64 11.97 -14.60
CA GLN A 455 20.55 11.93 -15.57
C GLN A 455 19.25 11.48 -14.94
N ILE A 456 19.26 10.38 -14.16
CA ILE A 456 18.06 9.88 -13.52
C ILE A 456 17.57 10.83 -12.42
N ASN A 457 18.48 11.47 -11.69
CA ASN A 457 18.14 12.49 -10.69
C ASN A 457 17.41 13.68 -11.33
N ARG A 458 17.93 14.20 -12.44
CA ARG A 458 17.29 15.29 -13.18
C ARG A 458 15.90 14.88 -13.68
N LEU A 459 15.79 13.73 -14.32
CA LEU A 459 14.51 13.24 -14.87
C LEU A 459 13.46 13.00 -13.79
N ALA A 460 13.84 12.37 -12.67
CA ALA A 460 12.93 12.15 -11.55
C ALA A 460 12.39 13.47 -11.00
N ASN A 461 13.27 14.46 -10.84
CA ASN A 461 12.87 15.78 -10.35
C ASN A 461 12.04 16.57 -11.37
N GLU A 462 12.28 16.44 -12.67
CA GLU A 462 11.44 17.05 -13.71
C GLU A 462 10.00 16.51 -13.65
N GLU A 463 9.80 15.19 -13.52
CA GLU A 463 8.47 14.58 -13.41
C GLU A 463 7.78 14.95 -12.08
N TYR A 464 8.54 14.98 -10.98
CA TYR A 464 8.03 15.45 -9.70
C TYR A 464 7.55 16.91 -9.76
N GLN A 465 8.36 17.81 -10.32
CA GLN A 465 8.00 19.24 -10.41
C GLN A 465 6.77 19.47 -11.30
N LYS A 466 6.67 18.78 -12.45
CA LYS A 466 5.47 18.83 -13.30
C LYS A 466 4.20 18.46 -12.53
N ALA A 467 4.26 17.35 -11.78
CA ALA A 467 3.12 16.87 -11.01
C ALA A 467 2.80 17.81 -9.83
N LYS A 468 3.81 18.31 -9.12
CA LYS A 468 3.67 19.27 -8.02
C LYS A 468 3.05 20.59 -8.50
N GLU A 469 3.49 21.14 -9.62
CA GLU A 469 2.93 22.38 -10.19
C GLU A 469 1.45 22.21 -10.55
N ALA A 470 1.09 21.08 -11.18
CA ALA A 470 -0.30 20.77 -11.50
C ALA A 470 -1.19 20.72 -10.25
N ILE A 471 -0.73 20.08 -9.17
CA ILE A 471 -1.46 19.99 -7.90
C ILE A 471 -1.49 21.36 -7.20
N SER A 472 -0.39 22.08 -7.15
CA SER A 472 -0.29 23.36 -6.44
C SER A 472 -1.23 24.43 -7.03
N ALA A 473 -1.55 24.34 -8.30
CA ALA A 473 -2.55 25.21 -8.93
C ALA A 473 -3.98 24.96 -8.42
N LEU A 474 -4.25 23.76 -7.86
CA LEU A 474 -5.56 23.31 -7.40
C LEU A 474 -5.72 23.41 -5.85
N THR A 475 -4.61 23.54 -5.12
CA THR A 475 -4.57 23.50 -3.64
C THR A 475 -4.11 24.83 -3.01
N GLN A 476 -4.36 25.98 -3.68
CA GLN A 476 -3.98 27.32 -3.22
C GLN A 476 -4.86 27.88 -2.11
#